data_84abe1e72122e7a3b43ceaf84e61366b
#
_entry.id   84abe1e72122e7a3b43ceaf84e61366b
#
_cell.length_a   1.000
_cell.length_b   1.000
_cell.length_c   1.000
_cell.angle_alpha   90.00
_cell.angle_beta   90.00
_cell.angle_gamma   90.00
#
_symmetry.space_group_name_H-M   'P 1'
#
loop_
_entity.id
_entity.type
_entity.pdbx_description
1 polymer ?
#
loop_
_entity_poly.entity_id
_entity_poly.type
_entity_poly.pdbx_seq_one_letter_code
_entity_poly.pdbx_strand_id
1 'polypeptide(L)'
;IPVGMKNTLGCRTIVKRGFRVRNYSTGSYLDPADPAVPGYLARICGEITRKYDIDGINLDYIRYPDGWPLPSYRNGDTPEARRAHITAIVRAIHDEVKAIKPWVKMSCSPIGKYSDLSRYSSKNFNARDRVAQEAQEWLREGLMDQLYPMQYFRGENYFPFIADWVENRYSRDVVTGFGKYFLHPRQG
;
A
#
# COMPACT_ATOMS: atom_id res chain seq x y z
N ILE A 1 0.35 -8.63 0.97
CA ILE A 1 0.67 -8.52 -0.48
C ILE A 1 0.14 -9.78 -1.15
N PRO A 2 -0.82 -9.66 -2.09
CA PRO A 2 -1.47 -10.82 -2.70
C PRO A 2 -0.53 -11.59 -3.61
N VAL A 3 -0.65 -12.92 -3.61
CA VAL A 3 0.08 -13.84 -4.50
C VAL A 3 -0.85 -14.78 -5.28
N GLY A 4 -2.14 -14.52 -5.23
CA GLY A 4 -3.18 -15.31 -5.91
C GLY A 4 -3.94 -16.24 -4.96
N MET A 5 -4.72 -17.14 -5.55
CA MET A 5 -5.46 -18.14 -4.77
C MET A 5 -4.53 -19.29 -4.33
N LYS A 6 -4.84 -19.96 -3.22
CA LYS A 6 -3.99 -20.97 -2.55
C LYS A 6 -3.40 -22.04 -3.49
N ASN A 7 -4.15 -22.48 -4.47
CA ASN A 7 -3.76 -23.57 -5.36
C ASN A 7 -3.20 -23.10 -6.72
N THR A 8 -3.01 -21.81 -6.91
CA THR A 8 -2.42 -21.29 -8.16
C THR A 8 -0.93 -21.63 -8.26
N LEU A 9 -0.43 -21.72 -9.48
CA LEU A 9 1.00 -21.96 -9.76
C LEU A 9 1.87 -20.90 -9.08
N GLY A 10 1.46 -19.63 -9.13
CA GLY A 10 2.19 -18.52 -8.50
C GLY A 10 2.31 -18.69 -6.99
N CYS A 11 1.20 -18.97 -6.29
CA CYS A 11 1.21 -19.19 -4.84
C CYS A 11 2.09 -20.40 -4.47
N ARG A 12 1.93 -21.52 -5.17
CA ARG A 12 2.75 -22.73 -4.93
C ARG A 12 4.24 -22.46 -5.17
N THR A 13 4.59 -21.70 -6.18
CA THR A 13 5.98 -21.34 -6.47
C THR A 13 6.59 -20.50 -5.36
N ILE A 14 5.85 -19.51 -4.86
CA ILE A 14 6.27 -18.64 -3.74
C ILE A 14 6.51 -19.46 -2.47
N VAL A 15 5.57 -20.34 -2.11
CA VAL A 15 5.71 -21.25 -0.95
C VAL A 15 6.91 -22.18 -1.13
N LYS A 16 7.09 -22.78 -2.32
CA LYS A 16 8.25 -23.67 -2.62
C LYS A 16 9.59 -22.93 -2.49
N ARG A 17 9.62 -21.64 -2.72
CA ARG A 17 10.82 -20.80 -2.52
C ARG A 17 11.06 -20.41 -1.07
N GLY A 18 10.24 -20.88 -0.12
CA GLY A 18 10.43 -20.69 1.31
C GLY A 18 9.81 -19.42 1.88
N PHE A 19 9.04 -18.65 1.11
CA PHE A 19 8.35 -17.45 1.62
C PHE A 19 7.18 -17.82 2.53
N ARG A 20 6.99 -17.04 3.59
CA ARG A 20 5.83 -17.17 4.46
C ARG A 20 4.59 -16.60 3.76
N VAL A 21 3.56 -17.44 3.65
CA VAL A 21 2.28 -17.11 3.01
C VAL A 21 1.14 -17.42 3.97
N ARG A 22 0.18 -16.52 4.07
CA ARG A 22 -1.09 -16.76 4.78
C ARG A 22 -2.24 -16.89 3.79
N ASN A 23 -3.14 -17.84 4.07
CA ASN A 23 -4.30 -18.11 3.23
C ASN A 23 -5.57 -17.62 3.89
N TYR A 24 -6.38 -16.90 3.13
CA TYR A 24 -7.71 -16.41 3.49
C TYR A 24 -8.72 -16.82 2.41
N SER A 25 -10.00 -16.63 2.68
CA SER A 25 -11.07 -16.84 1.67
C SER A 25 -10.89 -15.95 0.44
N THR A 26 -10.30 -14.77 0.62
CA THR A 26 -10.05 -13.79 -0.44
C THR A 26 -8.78 -14.06 -1.26
N GLY A 27 -7.93 -15.01 -0.83
CA GLY A 27 -6.68 -15.32 -1.51
C GLY A 27 -5.53 -15.64 -0.57
N SER A 28 -4.35 -15.78 -1.14
CA SER A 28 -3.09 -16.02 -0.43
C SER A 28 -2.23 -14.77 -0.46
N TYR A 29 -1.58 -14.48 0.65
CA TYR A 29 -0.83 -13.23 0.83
C TYR A 29 0.56 -13.53 1.42
N LEU A 30 1.59 -12.90 0.85
CA LEU A 30 2.92 -12.85 1.46
C LEU A 30 2.81 -12.20 2.84
N ASP A 31 3.49 -12.78 3.82
CA ASP A 31 3.62 -12.18 5.15
C ASP A 31 4.61 -11.01 5.09
N PRO A 32 4.18 -9.77 5.34
CA PRO A 32 5.10 -8.62 5.30
C PRO A 32 6.21 -8.67 6.35
N ALA A 33 6.04 -9.46 7.42
CA ALA A 33 7.06 -9.68 8.44
C ALA A 33 8.14 -10.69 8.02
N ASP A 34 8.01 -11.32 6.85
CA ASP A 34 9.06 -12.20 6.31
C ASP A 34 10.22 -11.35 5.79
N PRO A 35 11.43 -11.48 6.36
CA PRO A 35 12.58 -10.65 6.00
C PRO A 35 13.06 -10.83 4.55
N ALA A 36 12.64 -11.92 3.88
CA ALA A 36 12.98 -12.14 2.48
C ALA A 36 12.08 -11.37 1.50
N VAL A 37 10.91 -10.90 1.95
CA VAL A 37 9.91 -10.25 1.10
C VAL A 37 10.38 -8.91 0.51
N PRO A 38 11.01 -8.00 1.27
CA PRO A 38 11.47 -6.72 0.70
C PRO A 38 12.42 -6.92 -0.49
N GLY A 39 13.46 -7.71 -0.34
CA GLY A 39 14.43 -7.99 -1.42
C GLY A 39 13.81 -8.72 -2.62
N TYR A 40 12.84 -9.61 -2.37
CA TYR A 40 12.13 -10.31 -3.44
C TYR A 40 11.30 -9.34 -4.30
N LEU A 41 10.53 -8.45 -3.69
CA LEU A 41 9.69 -7.49 -4.41
C LEU A 41 10.54 -6.41 -5.08
N ALA A 42 11.60 -5.94 -4.43
CA ALA A 42 12.56 -5.01 -5.02
C ALA A 42 13.15 -5.58 -6.32
N ARG A 43 13.58 -6.83 -6.30
CA ARG A 43 14.12 -7.50 -7.49
C ARG A 43 13.11 -7.58 -8.64
N ILE A 44 11.84 -7.88 -8.36
CA ILE A 44 10.79 -7.91 -9.38
C ILE A 44 10.60 -6.52 -10.01
N CYS A 45 10.45 -5.47 -9.18
CA CYS A 45 10.30 -4.11 -9.66
C CYS A 45 11.55 -3.62 -10.41
N GLY A 46 12.73 -3.98 -9.93
CA GLY A 46 14.01 -3.71 -10.61
C GLY A 46 14.11 -4.39 -11.98
N GLU A 47 13.66 -5.63 -12.10
CA GLU A 47 13.63 -6.34 -13.38
C GLU A 47 12.68 -5.67 -14.39
N ILE A 48 11.50 -5.27 -13.94
CA ILE A 48 10.55 -4.49 -14.77
C ILE A 48 11.20 -3.17 -15.21
N THR A 49 11.83 -2.45 -14.29
CA THR A 49 12.49 -1.17 -14.57
C THR A 49 13.62 -1.30 -15.58
N ARG A 50 14.40 -2.38 -15.54
CA ARG A 50 15.48 -2.64 -16.52
C ARG A 50 14.95 -2.98 -17.89
N LYS A 51 13.90 -3.82 -17.95
CA LYS A 51 13.42 -4.41 -19.21
C LYS A 51 12.49 -3.52 -20.01
N TYR A 52 11.76 -2.63 -19.33
CA TYR A 52 10.71 -1.84 -19.98
C TYR A 52 11.00 -0.34 -19.88
N ASP A 53 10.58 0.39 -20.89
CA ASP A 53 10.59 1.86 -20.89
C ASP A 53 9.33 2.37 -20.21
N ILE A 54 9.44 2.55 -18.89
CA ILE A 54 8.33 2.95 -18.02
C ILE A 54 8.61 4.32 -17.39
N ASP A 55 7.56 5.12 -17.19
CA ASP A 55 7.63 6.42 -16.53
C ASP A 55 7.44 6.31 -15.01
N GLY A 56 6.80 5.25 -14.54
CA GLY A 56 6.54 5.05 -13.13
C GLY A 56 6.08 3.64 -12.77
N ILE A 57 6.11 3.35 -11.48
CA ILE A 57 5.56 2.13 -10.88
C ILE A 57 4.55 2.53 -9.81
N ASN A 58 3.33 1.98 -9.90
CA ASN A 58 2.33 2.13 -8.86
C ASN A 58 2.24 0.85 -8.03
N LEU A 59 2.39 0.98 -6.72
CA LEU A 59 2.26 -0.12 -5.77
C LEU A 59 0.81 -0.18 -5.28
N ASP A 60 0.02 -1.06 -5.89
CA ASP A 60 -1.30 -1.38 -5.38
C ASP A 60 -1.22 -2.45 -4.30
N TYR A 61 -2.15 -2.41 -3.36
CA TYR A 61 -2.24 -3.37 -2.26
C TYR A 61 -0.94 -3.52 -1.43
N ILE A 62 -0.12 -2.49 -1.33
CA ILE A 62 1.10 -2.47 -0.52
C ILE A 62 0.72 -2.24 0.97
N ARG A 63 0.20 -3.30 1.59
CA ARG A 63 -0.42 -3.26 2.92
C ARG A 63 -0.65 -4.65 3.49
N TYR A 64 -0.99 -4.73 4.78
CA TYR A 64 -1.59 -5.94 5.34
C TYR A 64 -2.99 -6.16 4.79
N PRO A 65 -3.42 -7.41 4.56
CA PRO A 65 -4.80 -7.72 4.16
C PRO A 65 -5.83 -7.33 5.22
N ASP A 66 -7.03 -7.00 4.80
CA ASP A 66 -8.13 -6.56 5.67
C ASP A 66 -8.48 -7.59 6.75
N GLY A 67 -8.40 -8.88 6.43
CA GLY A 67 -8.66 -9.99 7.34
C GLY A 67 -7.47 -10.40 8.22
N TRP A 68 -6.34 -9.67 8.18
CA TRP A 68 -5.21 -10.00 9.04
C TRP A 68 -5.56 -9.78 10.51
N PRO A 69 -5.22 -10.71 11.42
CA PRO A 69 -5.49 -10.53 12.84
C PRO A 69 -4.92 -9.21 13.37
N LEU A 70 -5.59 -8.63 14.35
CA LEU A 70 -5.06 -7.45 15.05
C LEU A 70 -3.69 -7.76 15.66
N PRO A 71 -2.84 -6.74 15.89
CA PRO A 71 -1.55 -6.94 16.53
C PRO A 71 -1.70 -7.66 17.87
N SER A 72 -0.92 -8.71 18.04
CA SER A 72 -1.01 -9.57 19.23
C SER A 72 -0.24 -9.02 20.44
N TYR A 73 0.62 -8.05 20.21
CA TYR A 73 1.59 -7.49 21.18
C TYR A 73 2.53 -8.56 21.76
N ARG A 74 2.64 -9.73 21.10
CA ARG A 74 3.56 -10.80 21.45
C ARG A 74 4.64 -10.94 20.37
N ASN A 75 5.84 -11.33 20.78
CA ASN A 75 6.97 -11.58 19.85
C ASN A 75 7.23 -10.40 18.90
N GLY A 76 7.03 -9.16 19.37
CA GLY A 76 7.28 -7.97 18.56
C GLY A 76 6.17 -7.62 17.54
N ASP A 77 5.03 -8.31 17.54
CA ASP A 77 3.90 -7.98 16.68
C ASP A 77 3.10 -6.79 17.25
N THR A 78 3.55 -5.59 16.94
CA THR A 78 2.93 -4.32 17.32
C THR A 78 2.47 -3.55 16.07
N PRO A 79 1.56 -2.56 16.20
CA PRO A 79 1.21 -1.69 15.09
C PRO A 79 2.43 -1.02 14.45
N GLU A 80 3.39 -0.57 15.26
CA GLU A 80 4.64 0.06 14.82
C GLU A 80 5.50 -0.90 14.01
N ALA A 81 5.68 -2.13 14.50
CA ALA A 81 6.44 -3.16 13.79
C ALA A 81 5.80 -3.49 12.43
N ARG A 82 4.47 -3.58 12.38
CA ARG A 82 3.76 -3.84 11.12
C ARG A 82 3.93 -2.71 10.12
N ARG A 83 3.87 -1.46 10.57
CA ARG A 83 4.17 -0.29 9.71
C ARG A 83 5.60 -0.32 9.22
N ALA A 84 6.55 -0.64 10.10
CA ALA A 84 7.94 -0.78 9.72
C ALA A 84 8.17 -1.88 8.66
N HIS A 85 7.46 -3.01 8.75
CA HIS A 85 7.54 -4.08 7.74
C HIS A 85 7.10 -3.60 6.35
N ILE A 86 5.96 -2.90 6.26
CA ILE A 86 5.49 -2.37 4.97
C ILE A 86 6.43 -1.28 4.47
N THR A 87 6.88 -0.37 5.32
CA THR A 87 7.81 0.69 4.93
C THR A 87 9.15 0.12 4.46
N ALA A 88 9.64 -0.97 5.07
CA ALA A 88 10.86 -1.66 4.61
C ALA A 88 10.70 -2.23 3.18
N ILE A 89 9.52 -2.76 2.85
CA ILE A 89 9.22 -3.22 1.49
C ILE A 89 9.21 -2.05 0.50
N VAL A 90 8.53 -0.97 0.85
CA VAL A 90 8.46 0.24 0.01
C VAL A 90 9.86 0.82 -0.22
N ARG A 91 10.67 0.93 0.82
CA ARG A 91 12.05 1.43 0.75
C ARG A 91 12.92 0.56 -0.14
N ALA A 92 12.86 -0.76 0.02
CA ALA A 92 13.65 -1.67 -0.81
C ALA A 92 13.29 -1.57 -2.30
N ILE A 93 11.99 -1.44 -2.62
CA ILE A 93 11.54 -1.23 -4.01
C ILE A 93 12.02 0.12 -4.54
N HIS A 94 11.82 1.19 -3.76
CA HIS A 94 12.26 2.54 -4.12
C HIS A 94 13.76 2.57 -4.44
N ASP A 95 14.59 2.06 -3.54
CA ASP A 95 16.04 2.13 -3.67
C ASP A 95 16.52 1.35 -4.91
N GLU A 96 15.96 0.16 -5.16
CA GLU A 96 16.27 -0.64 -6.35
C GLU A 96 15.84 0.07 -7.64
N VAL A 97 14.63 0.59 -7.69
CA VAL A 97 14.10 1.29 -8.88
C VAL A 97 14.91 2.55 -9.18
N LYS A 98 15.16 3.38 -8.16
CA LYS A 98 15.90 4.65 -8.31
C LYS A 98 17.38 4.43 -8.66
N ALA A 99 17.98 3.34 -8.20
CA ALA A 99 19.34 2.98 -8.59
C ALA A 99 19.45 2.62 -10.08
N ILE A 100 18.38 2.07 -10.67
CA ILE A 100 18.36 1.68 -12.09
C ILE A 100 17.99 2.88 -12.98
N LYS A 101 16.86 3.54 -12.65
CA LYS A 101 16.32 4.69 -13.41
C LYS A 101 15.80 5.74 -12.42
N PRO A 102 16.60 6.73 -12.02
CA PRO A 102 16.24 7.69 -10.98
C PRO A 102 15.01 8.56 -11.35
N TRP A 103 14.69 8.70 -12.63
CA TRP A 103 13.52 9.47 -13.10
C TRP A 103 12.19 8.71 -13.03
N VAL A 104 12.20 7.37 -12.87
CA VAL A 104 10.97 6.58 -12.76
C VAL A 104 10.22 6.97 -11.49
N LYS A 105 8.97 7.38 -11.63
CA LYS A 105 8.13 7.82 -10.53
C LYS A 105 7.66 6.64 -9.70
N MET A 106 7.73 6.81 -8.38
CA MET A 106 7.16 5.85 -7.41
C MET A 106 5.81 6.36 -6.91
N SER A 107 4.81 5.51 -6.94
CA SER A 107 3.47 5.83 -6.43
C SER A 107 2.83 4.63 -5.75
N CYS A 108 1.77 4.87 -4.98
CA CYS A 108 0.91 3.81 -4.47
C CYS A 108 -0.56 4.25 -4.42
N SER A 109 -1.45 3.26 -4.32
CA SER A 109 -2.89 3.45 -4.17
C SER A 109 -3.30 3.09 -2.73
N PRO A 110 -3.17 4.02 -1.75
CA PRO A 110 -3.51 3.73 -0.36
C PRO A 110 -5.03 3.75 -0.14
N ILE A 111 -5.46 3.19 0.99
CA ILE A 111 -6.83 3.35 1.50
C ILE A 111 -7.15 4.84 1.60
N GLY A 112 -8.32 5.25 1.14
CA GLY A 112 -8.70 6.66 1.02
C GLY A 112 -8.64 7.47 2.31
N LYS A 113 -8.88 6.86 3.47
CA LYS A 113 -8.67 7.48 4.78
C LYS A 113 -7.28 7.12 5.28
N TYR A 114 -6.44 8.12 5.56
CA TYR A 114 -5.11 7.85 6.11
C TYR A 114 -5.19 7.36 7.56
N SER A 115 -5.82 8.16 8.42
CA SER A 115 -6.07 7.87 9.84
C SER A 115 -7.42 8.42 10.27
N ASP A 116 -7.83 8.13 11.48
CA ASP A 116 -9.00 8.78 12.07
C ASP A 116 -8.70 10.25 12.37
N LEU A 117 -9.62 11.12 12.00
CA LEU A 117 -9.51 12.57 12.24
C LEU A 117 -10.30 12.94 13.49
N SER A 118 -9.65 13.60 14.45
CA SER A 118 -10.24 13.95 15.75
C SER A 118 -11.49 14.84 15.63
N ARG A 119 -11.59 15.62 14.56
CA ARG A 119 -12.73 16.54 14.27
C ARG A 119 -13.96 15.82 13.72
N TYR A 120 -13.86 14.53 13.36
CA TYR A 120 -14.92 13.81 12.68
C TYR A 120 -15.23 12.49 13.40
N SER A 121 -16.50 12.13 13.45
CA SER A 121 -16.99 10.90 14.07
C SER A 121 -16.73 9.64 13.24
N SER A 122 -16.32 9.79 11.99
CA SER A 122 -16.05 8.68 11.07
C SER A 122 -14.77 7.94 11.45
N LYS A 123 -14.85 7.13 12.50
CA LYS A 123 -13.78 6.22 12.94
C LYS A 123 -13.97 4.89 12.25
N ASN A 124 -13.30 4.71 11.12
CA ASN A 124 -13.48 3.53 10.30
C ASN A 124 -12.14 2.95 9.83
N PHE A 125 -12.25 1.99 8.94
CA PHE A 125 -11.12 1.38 8.26
C PHE A 125 -10.24 2.44 7.61
N ASN A 126 -8.98 2.52 8.03
CA ASN A 126 -8.01 3.49 7.55
C ASN A 126 -6.68 2.82 7.17
N ALA A 127 -5.85 3.56 6.43
CA ALA A 127 -4.57 3.08 5.90
C ALA A 127 -3.56 2.77 7.01
N ARG A 128 -3.32 3.73 7.89
CA ARG A 128 -2.25 3.70 8.87
C ARG A 128 -2.49 2.64 9.95
N ASP A 129 -3.66 2.66 10.58
CA ASP A 129 -3.90 1.88 11.80
C ASP A 129 -4.44 0.48 11.52
N ARG A 130 -5.16 0.30 10.41
CA ARG A 130 -5.80 -0.99 10.08
C ARG A 130 -4.96 -1.88 9.18
N VAL A 131 -4.24 -1.30 8.24
CA VAL A 131 -3.48 -2.06 7.24
C VAL A 131 -2.01 -1.66 7.14
N ALA A 132 -1.53 -0.85 8.08
CA ALA A 132 -0.13 -0.47 8.23
C ALA A 132 0.47 0.28 7.02
N GLN A 133 -0.36 1.07 6.29
CA GLN A 133 0.09 1.92 5.19
C GLN A 133 0.43 3.33 5.70
N GLU A 134 1.70 3.64 5.92
CA GLU A 134 2.16 4.97 6.31
C GLU A 134 2.41 5.87 5.09
N ALA A 135 1.43 5.97 4.18
CA ALA A 135 1.66 6.59 2.89
C ALA A 135 1.97 8.11 2.96
N GLN A 136 1.48 8.84 3.97
CA GLN A 136 1.90 10.23 4.19
C GLN A 136 3.37 10.32 4.61
N GLU A 137 3.85 9.39 5.46
CA GLU A 137 5.26 9.32 5.83
C GLU A 137 6.14 8.98 4.63
N TRP A 138 5.67 8.10 3.74
CA TRP A 138 6.41 7.78 2.52
C TRP A 138 6.55 8.97 1.57
N LEU A 139 5.55 9.90 1.53
CA LEU A 139 5.70 11.18 0.84
C LEU A 139 6.73 12.05 1.54
N ARG A 140 6.64 12.19 2.86
CA ARG A 140 7.54 13.01 3.66
C ARG A 140 9.00 12.56 3.50
N GLU A 141 9.25 11.27 3.52
CA GLU A 141 10.59 10.67 3.38
C GLU A 141 11.09 10.61 1.92
N GLY A 142 10.24 10.94 0.95
CA GLY A 142 10.62 10.89 -0.46
C GLY A 142 10.59 9.49 -1.09
N LEU A 143 10.03 8.49 -0.40
CA LEU A 143 9.87 7.13 -0.93
C LEU A 143 8.78 7.04 -2.01
N MET A 144 7.81 7.95 -1.99
CA MET A 144 6.78 8.10 -3.02
C MET A 144 6.85 9.49 -3.63
N ASP A 145 6.75 9.56 -4.94
CA ASP A 145 6.65 10.80 -5.71
C ASP A 145 5.19 11.27 -5.80
N GLN A 146 4.25 10.31 -5.80
CA GLN A 146 2.81 10.55 -5.98
C GLN A 146 1.99 9.55 -5.17
N LEU A 147 0.76 9.94 -4.79
CA LEU A 147 -0.23 9.03 -4.21
C LEU A 147 -1.55 9.11 -4.96
N TYR A 148 -2.23 7.96 -5.00
CA TYR A 148 -3.57 7.80 -5.58
C TYR A 148 -4.54 7.26 -4.52
N PRO A 149 -4.92 8.04 -3.48
CA PRO A 149 -5.82 7.56 -2.43
C PRO A 149 -7.15 7.07 -3.00
N MET A 150 -7.56 5.87 -2.63
CA MET A 150 -8.81 5.24 -3.09
C MET A 150 -10.01 5.83 -2.34
N GLN A 151 -10.37 7.06 -2.69
CA GLN A 151 -11.46 7.82 -2.06
C GLN A 151 -12.83 7.43 -2.64
N TYR A 152 -13.19 6.16 -2.49
CA TYR A 152 -14.45 5.61 -2.94
C TYR A 152 -15.56 5.83 -1.92
N PHE A 153 -15.69 7.08 -1.43
CA PHE A 153 -16.61 7.49 -0.38
C PHE A 153 -17.42 8.72 -0.81
N ARG A 154 -18.36 9.16 0.04
CA ARG A 154 -19.22 10.36 -0.18
C ARG A 154 -19.26 11.23 1.06
N GLY A 155 -19.55 12.53 0.89
CA GLY A 155 -19.83 13.48 1.96
C GLY A 155 -18.72 13.55 3.01
N GLU A 156 -19.09 13.40 4.27
CA GLU A 156 -18.17 13.48 5.42
C GLU A 156 -17.09 12.38 5.44
N ASN A 157 -17.31 11.29 4.72
CA ASN A 157 -16.31 10.24 4.54
C ASN A 157 -15.33 10.54 3.41
N TYR A 158 -15.56 11.60 2.64
CA TYR A 158 -14.76 11.99 1.48
C TYR A 158 -13.96 13.27 1.74
N PHE A 159 -14.66 14.42 1.88
CA PHE A 159 -14.02 15.73 1.88
C PHE A 159 -12.98 15.95 2.97
N PRO A 160 -13.22 15.59 4.24
CA PRO A 160 -12.22 15.80 5.30
C PRO A 160 -10.95 15.01 5.08
N PHE A 161 -11.08 13.79 4.54
CA PHE A 161 -9.93 12.90 4.32
C PHE A 161 -9.12 13.30 3.09
N ILE A 162 -9.74 13.91 2.08
CA ILE A 162 -9.01 14.54 0.98
C ILE A 162 -8.24 15.76 1.46
N ALA A 163 -8.85 16.60 2.28
CA ALA A 163 -8.16 17.75 2.86
C ALA A 163 -6.92 17.29 3.65
N ASP A 164 -7.06 16.23 4.47
CA ASP A 164 -5.94 15.64 5.20
C ASP A 164 -4.81 15.16 4.27
N TRP A 165 -5.14 14.51 3.15
CA TRP A 165 -4.14 14.11 2.15
C TRP A 165 -3.43 15.31 1.51
N VAL A 166 -4.17 16.38 1.20
CA VAL A 166 -3.60 17.59 0.57
C VAL A 166 -2.73 18.37 1.55
N GLU A 167 -3.16 18.50 2.80
CA GLU A 167 -2.40 19.17 3.87
C GLU A 167 -1.07 18.46 4.15
N ASN A 168 -1.03 17.13 4.05
CA ASN A 168 0.13 16.29 4.33
C ASN A 168 0.82 15.75 3.07
N ARG A 169 0.79 16.49 1.96
CA ARG A 169 1.39 16.05 0.69
C ARG A 169 2.89 16.34 0.54
N TYR A 170 3.46 17.17 1.40
CA TYR A 170 4.89 17.50 1.41
C TYR A 170 5.44 17.94 0.03
N SER A 171 4.73 18.83 -0.64
CA SER A 171 5.04 19.35 -2.01
C SER A 171 5.07 18.29 -3.10
N ARG A 172 4.38 17.15 -2.90
CA ARG A 172 4.23 16.06 -3.88
C ARG A 172 2.80 15.97 -4.40
N ASP A 173 2.59 15.16 -5.41
CA ASP A 173 1.28 15.02 -6.04
C ASP A 173 0.40 14.03 -5.29
N VAL A 174 -0.84 14.44 -5.02
CA VAL A 174 -1.90 13.57 -4.53
C VAL A 174 -3.08 13.67 -5.50
N VAL A 175 -3.39 12.56 -6.14
CA VAL A 175 -4.47 12.45 -7.13
C VAL A 175 -5.54 11.51 -6.61
N THR A 176 -6.72 12.04 -6.35
CA THR A 176 -7.80 11.28 -5.74
C THR A 176 -8.46 10.31 -6.70
N GLY A 177 -8.59 9.06 -6.29
CA GLY A 177 -9.41 8.07 -6.97
C GLY A 177 -10.90 8.23 -6.63
N PHE A 178 -11.76 8.27 -7.65
CA PHE A 178 -13.20 8.39 -7.47
C PHE A 178 -13.93 7.06 -7.66
N GLY A 179 -14.91 6.81 -6.81
CA GLY A 179 -15.86 5.69 -6.98
C GLY A 179 -16.99 6.04 -7.96
N LYS A 180 -16.69 6.09 -9.26
CA LYS A 180 -17.67 6.43 -10.31
C LYS A 180 -18.97 5.60 -10.22
N TYR A 181 -18.89 4.36 -9.77
CA TYR A 181 -20.05 3.48 -9.60
C TYR A 181 -21.06 3.95 -8.53
N PHE A 182 -20.70 4.93 -7.69
CA PHE A 182 -21.63 5.60 -6.77
C PHE A 182 -22.44 6.73 -7.42
N LEU A 183 -22.03 7.17 -8.61
CA LEU A 183 -22.69 8.28 -9.30
C LEU A 183 -23.81 7.70 -10.17
N HIS A 184 -25.06 8.15 -9.92
CA HIS A 184 -26.16 7.85 -10.83
C HIS A 184 -25.89 8.55 -12.17
N PRO A 185 -26.20 7.92 -13.35
CA PRO A 185 -25.93 8.52 -14.67
C PRO A 185 -26.51 9.93 -14.90
N ARG A 186 -27.49 10.34 -14.08
CA ARG A 186 -28.10 11.68 -14.12
C ARG A 186 -27.52 12.68 -13.13
N GLN A 187 -26.45 12.32 -12.39
CA GLN A 187 -25.82 13.16 -11.35
C GLN A 187 -24.33 13.41 -11.64
N GLY A 188 -23.83 13.00 -12.79
CA GLY A 188 -22.45 13.23 -13.27
C GLY A 188 -22.39 14.29 -14.35
#